data_edb3bb2f89d8d9570005ad6b727c792b
#
_entry.id   edb3bb2f89d8d9570005ad6b727c792b
#
_cell.length_a   1.000
_cell.length_b   1.000
_cell.length_c   1.000
_cell.angle_alpha   90.00
_cell.angle_beta   90.00
_cell.angle_gamma   90.00
#
_symmetry.space_group_name_H-M   'P 1'
#
loop_
_entity.id
_entity.type
_entity.pdbx_description
1 polymer ?
#
loop_
_entity_poly.entity_id
_entity_poly.type
_entity_poly.pdbx_seq_one_letter_code
_entity_poly.pdbx_strand_id
1 'polypeptide(L)'
;MTYSFIVPAYNESSRIRPTLNEMLRYTAEQNWDAEILVVDDGSRDDTAEVIREYARAHSQIRLLQNPGNRGKGFSVRNGMLHARGDICLFTDADLSSPISEAPKLFEAIRSGVDIAIGSRWLRAELQTERQPLYRQAFGRIFNLVLRLFLGLTFKDTQCGFKAFRRAAAQRVFPLQKIERWGFDPEILYIARRMGLKVAEVPVLWAHSEGTRLHPFRDGMRMFVDVLHIRWNAFTGAYSAPAAPAADRM
;
A
#
# COMPACT_ATOMS: atom_id res chain seq x y z
N MET A 1 4.51 -5.62 20.37
CA MET A 1 4.65 -5.51 18.90
C MET A 1 3.96 -4.24 18.50
N THR A 2 4.67 -3.36 17.83
CA THR A 2 4.23 -2.02 17.45
C THR A 2 3.74 -2.00 15.99
N TYR A 3 2.83 -1.08 15.68
CA TYR A 3 2.22 -1.00 14.36
C TYR A 3 2.35 0.40 13.76
N SER A 4 2.61 0.47 12.46
CA SER A 4 2.52 1.71 11.71
C SER A 4 1.46 1.57 10.62
N PHE A 5 0.51 2.49 10.59
CA PHE A 5 -0.49 2.60 9.54
C PHE A 5 -0.11 3.76 8.63
N ILE A 6 0.03 3.49 7.34
CA ILE A 6 0.42 4.48 6.33
C ILE A 6 -0.81 4.80 5.47
N VAL A 7 -1.20 6.06 5.46
CA VAL A 7 -2.39 6.55 4.74
C VAL A 7 -1.95 7.61 3.72
N PRO A 8 -1.80 7.26 2.45
CA PRO A 8 -1.57 8.25 1.40
C PRO A 8 -2.84 9.07 1.17
N ALA A 9 -2.71 10.40 1.16
CA ALA A 9 -3.82 11.33 0.99
C ALA A 9 -3.51 12.39 -0.07
N TYR A 10 -4.47 12.69 -0.95
CA TYR A 10 -4.42 13.79 -1.91
C TYR A 10 -5.80 14.36 -2.16
N ASN A 11 -6.07 15.59 -1.70
CA ASN A 11 -7.38 16.24 -1.74
C ASN A 11 -8.48 15.36 -1.12
N GLU A 12 -8.30 14.96 0.12
CA GLU A 12 -9.18 14.07 0.88
C GLU A 12 -9.85 14.79 2.07
N SER A 13 -9.92 16.13 2.04
CA SER A 13 -10.44 16.96 3.16
C SER A 13 -11.82 16.52 3.67
N SER A 14 -12.69 16.03 2.77
CA SER A 14 -14.02 15.54 3.12
C SER A 14 -14.05 14.15 3.77
N ARG A 15 -13.02 13.32 3.50
CA ARG A 15 -13.00 11.91 3.91
C ARG A 15 -11.98 11.60 5.01
N ILE A 16 -10.93 12.41 5.14
CA ILE A 16 -9.83 12.10 6.06
C ILE A 16 -10.26 12.15 7.53
N ARG A 17 -11.19 13.04 7.92
CA ARG A 17 -11.68 13.11 9.31
C ARG A 17 -12.34 11.81 9.79
N PRO A 18 -13.38 11.27 9.12
CA PRO A 18 -13.97 9.99 9.51
C PRO A 18 -12.94 8.86 9.48
N THR A 19 -12.01 8.85 8.54
CA THR A 19 -10.93 7.85 8.47
C THR A 19 -10.06 7.87 9.71
N LEU A 20 -9.55 9.05 10.10
CA LEU A 20 -8.70 9.18 11.29
C LEU A 20 -9.45 8.84 12.57
N ASN A 21 -10.71 9.25 12.70
CA ASN A 21 -11.54 8.90 13.85
C ASN A 21 -11.71 7.39 13.99
N GLU A 22 -12.01 6.70 12.89
CA GLU A 22 -12.18 5.25 12.89
C GLU A 22 -10.88 4.51 13.22
N MET A 23 -9.75 4.96 12.67
CA MET A 23 -8.46 4.37 12.97
C MET A 23 -8.05 4.58 14.44
N LEU A 24 -8.27 5.79 14.98
CA LEU A 24 -8.00 6.09 16.40
C LEU A 24 -8.87 5.23 17.32
N ARG A 25 -10.18 5.17 17.03
CA ARG A 25 -11.12 4.35 17.77
C ARG A 25 -10.69 2.89 17.79
N TYR A 26 -10.46 2.32 16.59
CA TYR A 26 -10.16 0.90 16.45
C TYR A 26 -8.81 0.53 17.08
N THR A 27 -7.76 1.34 16.90
CA THR A 27 -6.46 1.08 17.52
C THR A 27 -6.52 1.15 19.05
N ALA A 28 -7.32 2.05 19.61
CA ALA A 28 -7.56 2.13 21.05
C ALA A 28 -8.35 0.92 21.57
N GLU A 29 -9.41 0.49 20.90
CA GLU A 29 -10.18 -0.71 21.27
C GLU A 29 -9.34 -1.98 21.27
N GLN A 30 -8.38 -2.08 20.34
CA GLN A 30 -7.45 -3.20 20.28
C GLN A 30 -6.26 -3.09 21.24
N ASN A 31 -6.13 -1.98 21.98
CA ASN A 31 -4.97 -1.65 22.80
C ASN A 31 -3.64 -1.78 22.03
N TRP A 32 -3.62 -1.31 20.78
CA TRP A 32 -2.41 -1.37 19.95
C TRP A 32 -1.49 -0.17 20.22
N ASP A 33 -0.20 -0.48 20.42
CA ASP A 33 0.85 0.54 20.31
C ASP A 33 1.05 0.85 18.81
N ALA A 34 0.42 1.92 18.35
CA ALA A 34 0.30 2.23 16.94
C ALA A 34 0.57 3.70 16.61
N GLU A 35 1.25 3.95 15.50
CA GLU A 35 1.33 5.26 14.86
C GLU A 35 0.52 5.26 13.54
N ILE A 36 -0.04 6.41 13.20
CA ILE A 36 -0.75 6.66 11.96
C ILE A 36 0.00 7.73 11.18
N LEU A 37 0.71 7.33 10.12
CA LEU A 37 1.42 8.24 9.23
C LEU A 37 0.52 8.61 8.05
N VAL A 38 -0.01 9.81 8.06
CA VAL A 38 -0.73 10.34 6.90
C VAL A 38 0.25 11.06 6.00
N VAL A 39 0.35 10.61 4.75
CA VAL A 39 1.27 11.17 3.76
C VAL A 39 0.49 12.03 2.78
N ASP A 40 0.55 13.34 2.97
CA ASP A 40 -0.08 14.31 2.08
C ASP A 40 0.75 14.49 0.80
N ASP A 41 0.14 14.15 -0.34
CA ASP A 41 0.75 14.22 -1.66
C ASP A 41 0.61 15.60 -2.32
N GLY A 42 0.80 16.66 -1.55
CA GLY A 42 0.69 18.04 -2.03
C GLY A 42 -0.75 18.42 -2.34
N SER A 43 -1.66 18.17 -1.41
CA SER A 43 -3.07 18.56 -1.51
C SER A 43 -3.23 20.06 -1.71
N ARG A 44 -4.28 20.43 -2.45
CA ARG A 44 -4.65 21.82 -2.74
C ARG A 44 -5.89 22.27 -1.97
N ASP A 45 -6.52 21.36 -1.25
CA ASP A 45 -7.63 21.57 -0.35
C ASP A 45 -7.14 21.56 1.12
N ASP A 46 -8.05 21.57 2.07
CA ASP A 46 -7.75 21.64 3.50
C ASP A 46 -7.24 20.30 4.10
N THR A 47 -6.90 19.30 3.27
CA THR A 47 -6.45 17.98 3.74
C THR A 47 -5.30 18.10 4.73
N ALA A 48 -4.24 18.81 4.35
CA ALA A 48 -3.05 18.93 5.20
C ALA A 48 -3.35 19.65 6.52
N GLU A 49 -4.24 20.66 6.52
CA GLU A 49 -4.62 21.38 7.74
C GLU A 49 -5.41 20.49 8.69
N VAL A 50 -6.38 19.75 8.15
CA VAL A 50 -7.14 18.75 8.92
C VAL A 50 -6.21 17.75 9.61
N ILE A 51 -5.21 17.23 8.87
CA ILE A 51 -4.27 16.26 9.44
C ILE A 51 -3.41 16.91 10.53
N ARG A 52 -2.98 18.18 10.36
CA ARG A 52 -2.22 18.91 11.39
C ARG A 52 -3.04 19.12 12.68
N GLU A 53 -4.34 19.42 12.56
CA GLU A 53 -5.23 19.51 13.72
C GLU A 53 -5.25 18.20 14.51
N TYR A 54 -5.41 17.06 13.81
CA TYR A 54 -5.38 15.74 14.44
C TYR A 54 -4.02 15.40 15.05
N ALA A 55 -2.92 15.73 14.40
CA ALA A 55 -1.58 15.48 14.92
C ALA A 55 -1.25 16.32 16.17
N ARG A 56 -1.86 17.51 16.32
CA ARG A 56 -1.74 18.30 17.56
C ARG A 56 -2.53 17.69 18.71
N ALA A 57 -3.69 17.07 18.40
CA ALA A 57 -4.59 16.47 19.40
C ALA A 57 -4.20 15.03 19.78
N HIS A 58 -3.54 14.30 18.88
CA HIS A 58 -3.24 12.86 19.02
C HIS A 58 -1.79 12.58 18.66
N SER A 59 -0.95 12.29 19.65
CA SER A 59 0.50 12.05 19.49
C SER A 59 0.83 10.87 18.57
N GLN A 60 -0.09 9.93 18.38
CA GLN A 60 0.05 8.80 17.46
C GLN A 60 -0.14 9.16 15.99
N ILE A 61 -0.69 10.35 15.66
CA ILE A 61 -0.84 10.80 14.29
C ILE A 61 0.36 11.66 13.88
N ARG A 62 0.92 11.37 12.71
CA ARG A 62 2.01 12.11 12.12
C ARG A 62 1.68 12.48 10.69
N LEU A 63 1.89 13.75 10.33
CA LEU A 63 1.82 14.22 8.95
C LEU A 63 3.19 14.14 8.30
N LEU A 64 3.28 13.51 7.14
CA LEU A 64 4.38 13.63 6.20
C LEU A 64 3.87 14.36 4.96
N GLN A 65 4.64 15.35 4.45
CA GLN A 65 4.26 16.09 3.25
C GLN A 65 5.25 15.82 2.13
N ASN A 66 4.73 15.46 0.95
CA ASN A 66 5.54 15.33 -0.26
C ASN A 66 5.80 16.69 -0.89
N PRO A 67 6.88 16.86 -1.64
CA PRO A 67 7.15 18.09 -2.40
C PRO A 67 6.23 18.16 -3.65
N GLY A 68 4.93 18.42 -3.44
CA GLY A 68 3.90 18.41 -4.48
C GLY A 68 3.35 17.01 -4.80
N ASN A 69 2.46 16.93 -5.81
CA ASN A 69 1.81 15.68 -6.19
C ASN A 69 2.77 14.74 -6.96
N ARG A 70 3.30 13.77 -6.26
CA ARG A 70 4.21 12.74 -6.78
C ARG A 70 3.46 11.45 -7.15
N GLY A 71 2.32 11.18 -6.54
CA GLY A 71 1.49 10.01 -6.77
C GLY A 71 1.44 9.04 -5.59
N LYS A 72 0.45 8.14 -5.62
CA LYS A 72 0.17 7.20 -4.53
C LYS A 72 1.37 6.33 -4.16
N GLY A 73 2.08 5.80 -5.18
CA GLY A 73 3.25 4.94 -4.95
C GLY A 73 4.37 5.67 -4.22
N PHE A 74 4.62 6.94 -4.58
CA PHE A 74 5.60 7.76 -3.87
C PHE A 74 5.18 7.98 -2.41
N SER A 75 3.91 8.31 -2.18
CA SER A 75 3.38 8.55 -0.83
C SER A 75 3.47 7.31 0.05
N VAL A 76 3.08 6.14 -0.49
CA VAL A 76 3.24 4.86 0.23
C VAL A 76 4.70 4.59 0.54
N ARG A 77 5.60 4.71 -0.44
CA ARG A 77 7.03 4.54 -0.24
C ARG A 77 7.56 5.47 0.85
N ASN A 78 7.21 6.76 0.78
CA ASN A 78 7.65 7.75 1.77
C ASN A 78 7.18 7.35 3.18
N GLY A 79 5.90 7.01 3.35
CA GLY A 79 5.36 6.55 4.62
C GLY A 79 6.02 5.28 5.14
N MET A 80 6.19 4.27 4.29
CA MET A 80 6.81 2.99 4.66
C MET A 80 8.27 3.12 5.09
N LEU A 81 9.02 4.06 4.51
CA LEU A 81 10.40 4.34 4.90
C LEU A 81 10.51 5.10 6.23
N HIS A 82 9.49 5.87 6.60
CA HIS A 82 9.42 6.63 7.86
C HIS A 82 8.69 5.88 8.99
N ALA A 83 8.15 4.70 8.70
CA ALA A 83 7.44 3.86 9.65
C ALA A 83 8.37 3.29 10.73
N ARG A 84 7.90 3.28 11.99
CA ARG A 84 8.66 2.84 13.18
C ARG A 84 8.16 1.52 13.74
N GLY A 85 6.93 1.10 13.40
CA GLY A 85 6.31 -0.12 13.90
C GLY A 85 7.00 -1.38 13.39
N ASP A 86 6.89 -2.46 14.14
CA ASP A 86 7.38 -3.79 13.76
C ASP A 86 6.64 -4.34 12.53
N ILE A 87 5.36 -3.98 12.41
CA ILE A 87 4.51 -4.25 11.25
C ILE A 87 4.01 -2.92 10.68
N CYS A 88 4.25 -2.70 9.39
CA CYS A 88 3.84 -1.52 8.66
C CYS A 88 2.72 -1.89 7.69
N LEU A 89 1.54 -1.29 7.81
CA LEU A 89 0.40 -1.52 6.94
C LEU A 89 0.05 -0.23 6.20
N PHE A 90 -0.03 -0.26 4.88
CA PHE A 90 -0.66 0.84 4.16
C PHE A 90 -2.12 0.55 3.80
N THR A 91 -2.95 1.57 3.86
CA THR A 91 -4.36 1.54 3.53
C THR A 91 -4.79 2.80 2.79
N ASP A 92 -5.88 2.70 2.04
CA ASP A 92 -6.45 3.86 1.34
C ASP A 92 -7.14 4.81 2.32
N ALA A 93 -7.13 6.11 2.00
CA ALA A 93 -7.72 7.17 2.83
C ALA A 93 -9.26 7.07 2.99
N ASP A 94 -9.92 6.24 2.20
CA ASP A 94 -11.36 6.00 2.26
C ASP A 94 -11.75 4.72 3.02
N LEU A 95 -10.75 3.98 3.54
CA LEU A 95 -10.94 2.69 4.21
C LEU A 95 -11.84 1.73 3.42
N SER A 96 -11.72 1.70 2.07
CA SER A 96 -12.41 0.71 1.23
C SER A 96 -12.22 -0.72 1.74
N SER A 97 -11.06 -1.03 2.33
CA SER A 97 -10.87 -2.17 3.24
C SER A 97 -10.92 -1.64 4.67
N PRO A 98 -11.91 -2.03 5.48
CA PRO A 98 -12.03 -1.57 6.85
C PRO A 98 -10.79 -1.90 7.69
N ILE A 99 -10.43 -1.01 8.63
CA ILE A 99 -9.28 -1.24 9.51
C ILE A 99 -9.43 -2.50 10.37
N SER A 100 -10.66 -2.95 10.61
CA SER A 100 -10.98 -4.20 11.30
C SER A 100 -10.48 -5.46 10.56
N GLU A 101 -10.05 -5.35 9.31
CA GLU A 101 -9.41 -6.42 8.56
C GLU A 101 -7.90 -6.56 8.84
N ALA A 102 -7.27 -5.56 9.48
CA ALA A 102 -5.85 -5.55 9.78
C ALA A 102 -5.38 -6.76 10.62
N PRO A 103 -6.14 -7.25 11.62
CA PRO A 103 -5.74 -8.43 12.39
C PRO A 103 -5.46 -9.66 11.53
N LYS A 104 -6.19 -9.87 10.42
CA LYS A 104 -5.98 -11.00 9.51
C LYS A 104 -4.61 -10.94 8.84
N LEU A 105 -4.19 -9.75 8.40
CA LEU A 105 -2.88 -9.54 7.80
C LEU A 105 -1.77 -9.67 8.85
N PHE A 106 -2.00 -9.13 10.04
CA PHE A 106 -1.02 -9.22 11.14
C PHE A 106 -0.82 -10.67 11.59
N GLU A 107 -1.88 -11.49 11.59
CA GLU A 107 -1.78 -12.91 11.91
C GLU A 107 -0.96 -13.66 10.85
N ALA A 108 -1.17 -13.37 9.57
CA ALA A 108 -0.33 -13.91 8.51
C ALA A 108 1.15 -13.54 8.69
N ILE A 109 1.45 -12.27 9.07
CA ILE A 109 2.81 -11.83 9.38
C ILE A 109 3.36 -12.60 10.60
N ARG A 110 2.56 -12.76 11.66
CA ARG A 110 2.99 -13.50 12.88
C ARG A 110 3.26 -14.96 12.59
N SER A 111 2.50 -15.58 11.68
CA SER A 111 2.69 -16.98 11.27
C SER A 111 3.92 -17.20 10.37
N GLY A 112 4.70 -16.15 10.07
CA GLY A 112 6.03 -16.30 9.48
C GLY A 112 6.17 -15.85 8.04
N VAL A 113 5.18 -15.11 7.47
CA VAL A 113 5.38 -14.44 6.19
C VAL A 113 6.01 -13.05 6.39
N ASP A 114 6.63 -12.55 5.35
CA ASP A 114 7.27 -11.23 5.35
C ASP A 114 6.29 -10.12 4.95
N ILE A 115 5.32 -10.47 4.09
CA ILE A 115 4.34 -9.57 3.51
C ILE A 115 2.98 -10.27 3.48
N ALA A 116 1.93 -9.59 3.91
CA ALA A 116 0.55 -10.01 3.75
C ALA A 116 -0.22 -9.00 2.91
N ILE A 117 -0.88 -9.46 1.84
CA ILE A 117 -1.66 -8.61 0.95
C ILE A 117 -3.15 -8.95 1.06
N GLY A 118 -3.97 -7.92 1.20
CA GLY A 118 -5.42 -8.07 1.13
C GLY A 118 -5.85 -8.50 -0.27
N SER A 119 -6.88 -9.33 -0.36
CA SER A 119 -7.42 -9.79 -1.63
C SER A 119 -8.94 -9.74 -1.63
N ARG A 120 -9.47 -9.03 -2.63
CA ARG A 120 -10.91 -8.91 -2.90
C ARG A 120 -11.46 -10.13 -3.64
N TRP A 121 -10.57 -10.94 -4.24
CA TRP A 121 -10.93 -12.01 -5.16
C TRP A 121 -10.82 -13.41 -4.57
N LEU A 122 -10.27 -13.57 -3.37
CA LEU A 122 -10.16 -14.88 -2.72
C LEU A 122 -11.51 -15.41 -2.24
N ARG A 123 -12.40 -14.52 -1.77
CA ARG A 123 -13.77 -14.83 -1.35
C ARG A 123 -14.72 -13.77 -1.88
N ALA A 124 -15.52 -14.14 -2.88
CA ALA A 124 -16.47 -13.21 -3.52
C ALA A 124 -17.57 -12.71 -2.55
N GLU A 125 -17.85 -13.48 -1.49
CA GLU A 125 -18.85 -13.15 -0.47
C GLU A 125 -18.44 -11.95 0.39
N LEU A 126 -17.14 -11.62 0.43
CA LEU A 126 -16.61 -10.48 1.17
C LEU A 126 -16.65 -9.16 0.39
N GLN A 127 -17.15 -9.16 -0.84
CA GLN A 127 -17.43 -7.94 -1.59
C GLN A 127 -18.86 -7.48 -1.29
N THR A 128 -19.01 -6.46 -0.46
CA THR A 128 -20.33 -5.90 -0.10
C THR A 128 -20.99 -5.18 -1.28
N GLU A 129 -20.18 -4.62 -2.19
CA GLU A 129 -20.63 -4.01 -3.44
C GLU A 129 -19.83 -4.57 -4.62
N ARG A 130 -20.56 -5.10 -5.63
CA ARG A 130 -19.92 -5.68 -6.82
C ARG A 130 -19.47 -4.59 -7.79
N GLN A 131 -18.24 -4.69 -8.23
CA GLN A 131 -17.75 -3.85 -9.32
C GLN A 131 -18.49 -4.15 -10.63
N PRO A 132 -18.68 -3.15 -11.54
CA PRO A 132 -19.20 -3.37 -12.88
C PRO A 132 -18.42 -4.47 -13.63
N LEU A 133 -19.12 -5.28 -14.42
CA LEU A 133 -18.53 -6.45 -15.12
C LEU A 133 -17.31 -6.09 -15.98
N TYR A 134 -17.32 -4.92 -16.64
CA TYR A 134 -16.18 -4.48 -17.43
C TYR A 134 -14.91 -4.27 -16.58
N ARG A 135 -15.05 -3.74 -15.35
CA ARG A 135 -13.90 -3.57 -14.42
C ARG A 135 -13.37 -4.92 -13.95
N GLN A 136 -14.26 -5.89 -13.71
CA GLN A 136 -13.84 -7.25 -13.38
C GLN A 136 -13.08 -7.91 -14.53
N ALA A 137 -13.56 -7.75 -15.78
CA ALA A 137 -12.88 -8.26 -16.97
C ALA A 137 -11.49 -7.63 -17.15
N PHE A 138 -11.39 -6.29 -17.07
CA PHE A 138 -10.09 -5.60 -17.10
C PHE A 138 -9.15 -6.06 -16.01
N GLY A 139 -9.62 -6.23 -14.77
CA GLY A 139 -8.81 -6.75 -13.67
C GLY A 139 -8.27 -8.15 -13.93
N ARG A 140 -9.07 -9.04 -14.51
CA ARG A 140 -8.64 -10.41 -14.89
C ARG A 140 -7.59 -10.40 -16.01
N ILE A 141 -7.80 -9.57 -17.05
CA ILE A 141 -6.83 -9.40 -18.13
C ILE A 141 -5.52 -8.84 -17.59
N PHE A 142 -5.59 -7.82 -16.73
CA PHE A 142 -4.41 -7.24 -16.12
C PHE A 142 -3.66 -8.24 -15.24
N ASN A 143 -4.37 -9.04 -14.43
CA ASN A 143 -3.75 -10.10 -13.65
C ASN A 143 -3.08 -11.18 -14.55
N LEU A 144 -3.65 -11.49 -15.70
CA LEU A 144 -3.01 -12.37 -16.67
C LEU A 144 -1.70 -11.77 -17.20
N VAL A 145 -1.71 -10.48 -17.53
CA VAL A 145 -0.49 -9.73 -17.94
C VAL A 145 0.57 -9.80 -16.84
N LEU A 146 0.22 -9.52 -15.57
CA LEU A 146 1.15 -9.59 -14.46
C LEU A 146 1.74 -10.99 -14.27
N ARG A 147 0.91 -12.02 -14.44
CA ARG A 147 1.35 -13.41 -14.37
C ARG A 147 2.35 -13.76 -15.47
N LEU A 148 2.05 -13.36 -16.71
CA LEU A 148 2.90 -13.66 -17.88
C LEU A 148 4.21 -12.85 -17.87
N PHE A 149 4.14 -11.56 -17.58
CA PHE A 149 5.31 -10.68 -17.65
C PHE A 149 6.12 -10.62 -16.38
N LEU A 150 5.49 -10.67 -15.21
CA LEU A 150 6.16 -10.54 -13.91
C LEU A 150 6.21 -11.86 -13.13
N GLY A 151 5.49 -12.87 -13.58
CA GLY A 151 5.36 -14.17 -12.88
C GLY A 151 4.66 -14.03 -11.53
N LEU A 152 3.85 -13.00 -11.31
CA LEU A 152 3.06 -12.82 -10.10
C LEU A 152 1.80 -13.68 -10.18
N THR A 153 1.64 -14.60 -9.24
CA THR A 153 0.52 -15.58 -9.23
C THR A 153 -0.63 -15.17 -8.31
N PHE A 154 -0.54 -13.99 -7.70
CA PHE A 154 -1.57 -13.48 -6.80
C PHE A 154 -2.88 -13.17 -7.56
N LYS A 155 -4.02 -13.39 -6.90
CA LYS A 155 -5.34 -13.07 -7.45
C LYS A 155 -5.62 -11.57 -7.43
N ASP A 156 -5.10 -10.86 -6.44
CA ASP A 156 -5.29 -9.42 -6.28
C ASP A 156 -3.98 -8.71 -5.90
N THR A 157 -3.28 -8.20 -6.88
CA THR A 157 -2.05 -7.44 -6.65
C THR A 157 -2.32 -5.98 -6.26
N GLN A 158 -3.52 -5.45 -6.52
CA GLN A 158 -3.83 -4.02 -6.45
C GLN A 158 -4.74 -3.61 -5.30
N CYS A 159 -5.04 -4.52 -4.38
CA CYS A 159 -5.72 -4.15 -3.15
C CYS A 159 -4.85 -3.17 -2.35
N GLY A 160 -5.37 -1.97 -2.07
CA GLY A 160 -4.67 -0.93 -1.30
C GLY A 160 -4.56 -1.23 0.20
N PHE A 161 -4.48 -2.50 0.58
CA PHE A 161 -4.42 -2.96 1.97
C PHE A 161 -3.36 -4.05 2.11
N LYS A 162 -2.14 -3.64 2.49
CA LYS A 162 -0.99 -4.54 2.55
C LYS A 162 -0.13 -4.28 3.78
N ALA A 163 0.25 -5.35 4.47
CA ALA A 163 1.10 -5.32 5.65
C ALA A 163 2.48 -5.94 5.35
N PHE A 164 3.51 -5.35 5.92
CA PHE A 164 4.91 -5.73 5.79
C PHE A 164 5.55 -5.86 7.16
N ARG A 165 6.39 -6.86 7.38
CA ARG A 165 7.40 -6.73 8.42
C ARG A 165 8.26 -5.51 8.14
N ARG A 166 8.63 -4.73 9.16
CA ARG A 166 9.50 -3.55 8.96
C ARG A 166 10.78 -3.90 8.19
N ALA A 167 11.41 -5.01 8.52
CA ALA A 167 12.61 -5.47 7.81
C ALA A 167 12.37 -5.74 6.32
N ALA A 168 11.20 -6.26 5.95
CA ALA A 168 10.83 -6.45 4.55
C ALA A 168 10.55 -5.11 3.87
N ALA A 169 9.83 -4.18 4.54
CA ALA A 169 9.59 -2.84 4.03
C ALA A 169 10.89 -2.09 3.74
N GLN A 170 11.84 -2.12 4.67
CA GLN A 170 13.15 -1.47 4.53
C GLN A 170 14.01 -2.05 3.40
N ARG A 171 13.73 -3.26 2.94
CA ARG A 171 14.40 -3.88 1.79
C ARG A 171 13.70 -3.60 0.47
N VAL A 172 12.37 -3.57 0.45
CA VAL A 172 11.55 -3.45 -0.77
C VAL A 172 11.42 -2.00 -1.21
N PHE A 173 10.98 -1.10 -0.33
CA PHE A 173 10.62 0.27 -0.69
C PHE A 173 11.79 1.16 -1.16
N PRO A 174 13.04 1.01 -0.71
CA PRO A 174 14.17 1.75 -1.30
C PRO A 174 14.39 1.45 -2.79
N LEU A 175 14.00 0.28 -3.25
CA LEU A 175 14.14 -0.15 -4.65
C LEU A 175 12.96 0.21 -5.53
N GLN A 176 11.82 0.60 -4.96
CA GLN A 176 10.64 1.04 -5.72
C GLN A 176 10.97 2.27 -6.57
N LYS A 177 10.59 2.25 -7.86
CA LYS A 177 10.81 3.32 -8.84
C LYS A 177 9.51 3.95 -9.33
N ILE A 178 8.41 3.18 -9.35
CA ILE A 178 7.12 3.65 -9.85
C ILE A 178 6.41 4.46 -8.76
N GLU A 179 6.11 5.71 -9.08
CA GLU A 179 5.56 6.67 -8.13
C GLU A 179 4.01 6.71 -8.14
N ARG A 180 3.38 6.22 -9.21
CA ARG A 180 1.93 6.27 -9.40
C ARG A 180 1.27 4.91 -9.15
N TRP A 181 0.22 4.56 -9.90
CA TRP A 181 -0.63 3.40 -9.65
C TRP A 181 0.01 2.03 -9.91
N GLY A 182 1.05 1.97 -10.75
CA GLY A 182 1.77 0.73 -11.06
C GLY A 182 2.72 0.24 -9.96
N PHE A 183 2.81 0.89 -8.83
CA PHE A 183 3.73 0.52 -7.74
C PHE A 183 3.36 -0.80 -7.06
N ASP A 184 2.07 -1.12 -6.96
CA ASP A 184 1.59 -2.33 -6.30
C ASP A 184 2.19 -3.62 -6.90
N PRO A 185 2.13 -3.88 -8.22
CA PRO A 185 2.83 -5.02 -8.80
C PRO A 185 4.36 -4.90 -8.72
N GLU A 186 4.92 -3.68 -8.74
CA GLU A 186 6.37 -3.47 -8.61
C GLU A 186 6.90 -3.96 -7.26
N ILE A 187 6.30 -3.53 -6.16
CA ILE A 187 6.75 -3.95 -4.82
C ILE A 187 6.63 -5.45 -4.60
N LEU A 188 5.61 -6.11 -5.16
CA LEU A 188 5.45 -7.56 -5.11
C LEU A 188 6.48 -8.27 -5.99
N TYR A 189 6.82 -7.71 -7.15
CA TYR A 189 7.87 -8.23 -8.01
C TYR A 189 9.26 -8.13 -7.35
N ILE A 190 9.57 -7.00 -6.72
CA ILE A 190 10.81 -6.80 -5.94
C ILE A 190 10.86 -7.82 -4.79
N ALA A 191 9.78 -7.95 -4.01
CA ALA A 191 9.69 -8.90 -2.92
C ALA A 191 9.94 -10.34 -3.36
N ARG A 192 9.32 -10.76 -4.47
CA ARG A 192 9.54 -12.09 -5.08
C ARG A 192 11.00 -12.30 -5.47
N ARG A 193 11.63 -11.32 -6.12
CA ARG A 193 13.07 -11.40 -6.49
C ARG A 193 13.99 -11.54 -5.28
N MET A 194 13.58 -10.99 -4.14
CA MET A 194 14.30 -11.11 -2.87
C MET A 194 14.03 -12.41 -2.12
N GLY A 195 13.16 -13.29 -2.64
CA GLY A 195 12.74 -14.51 -1.97
C GLY A 195 11.90 -14.28 -0.73
N LEU A 196 11.24 -13.12 -0.58
CA LEU A 196 10.36 -12.82 0.55
C LEU A 196 9.07 -13.64 0.44
N LYS A 197 8.59 -14.11 1.59
CA LYS A 197 7.35 -14.88 1.69
C LYS A 197 6.16 -13.92 1.68
N VAL A 198 5.27 -14.07 0.70
CA VAL A 198 4.06 -13.25 0.54
C VAL A 198 2.83 -14.13 0.68
N ALA A 199 1.91 -13.76 1.57
CA ALA A 199 0.59 -14.39 1.70
C ALA A 199 -0.51 -13.46 1.18
N GLU A 200 -1.49 -14.04 0.48
CA GLU A 200 -2.70 -13.36 0.05
C GLU A 200 -3.84 -13.70 1.02
N VAL A 201 -4.47 -12.67 1.61
CA VAL A 201 -5.44 -12.80 2.70
C VAL A 201 -6.79 -12.23 2.24
N PRO A 202 -7.91 -12.98 2.35
CA PRO A 202 -9.22 -12.46 1.98
C PRO A 202 -9.66 -11.36 2.95
N VAL A 203 -10.04 -10.20 2.40
CA VAL A 203 -10.49 -9.04 3.17
C VAL A 203 -11.86 -8.56 2.70
N LEU A 204 -12.62 -7.98 3.62
CA LEU A 204 -13.81 -7.19 3.28
C LEU A 204 -13.37 -5.99 2.45
N TRP A 205 -14.17 -5.68 1.45
CA TRP A 205 -13.95 -4.53 0.60
C TRP A 205 -15.29 -3.94 0.17
N ALA A 206 -15.44 -2.64 0.37
CA ALA A 206 -16.58 -1.87 -0.08
C ALA A 206 -16.13 -0.87 -1.17
N HIS A 207 -16.94 -0.72 -2.20
CA HIS A 207 -16.69 0.31 -3.20
C HIS A 207 -16.98 1.68 -2.60
N SER A 208 -15.97 2.55 -2.53
CA SER A 208 -16.17 3.95 -2.17
C SER A 208 -16.49 4.76 -3.42
N GLU A 209 -17.57 5.54 -3.37
CA GLU A 209 -17.88 6.51 -4.43
C GLU A 209 -16.77 7.56 -4.51
N GLY A 210 -16.41 7.98 -5.74
CA GLY A 210 -15.36 8.98 -5.96
C GLY A 210 -14.02 8.43 -6.43
N THR A 211 -14.00 7.24 -7.02
CA THR A 211 -12.79 6.68 -7.68
C THR A 211 -12.27 7.63 -8.75
N ARG A 212 -11.05 8.14 -8.58
CA ARG A 212 -10.36 9.06 -9.51
C ARG A 212 -9.66 8.36 -10.69
N LEU A 213 -9.83 7.04 -10.80
CA LEU A 213 -9.23 6.24 -11.87
C LEU A 213 -10.05 6.37 -13.17
N HIS A 214 -9.37 6.78 -14.24
CA HIS A 214 -9.91 6.68 -15.61
C HIS A 214 -9.55 5.30 -16.18
N PRO A 215 -10.51 4.36 -16.32
CA PRO A 215 -10.21 2.95 -16.59
C PRO A 215 -9.30 2.72 -17.81
N PHE A 216 -9.52 3.41 -18.91
CA PHE A 216 -8.73 3.22 -20.12
C PHE A 216 -7.34 3.86 -20.03
N ARG A 217 -7.27 5.15 -19.65
CA ARG A 217 -5.99 5.87 -19.61
C ARG A 217 -5.04 5.32 -18.54
N ASP A 218 -5.59 5.04 -17.36
CA ASP A 218 -4.78 4.53 -16.25
C ASP A 218 -4.45 3.05 -16.47
N GLY A 219 -5.34 2.26 -17.08
CA GLY A 219 -5.06 0.89 -17.50
C GLY A 219 -3.89 0.79 -18.49
N MET A 220 -3.86 1.67 -19.51
CA MET A 220 -2.72 1.72 -20.45
C MET A 220 -1.41 2.13 -19.73
N ARG A 221 -1.46 3.10 -18.83
CA ARG A 221 -0.28 3.49 -18.05
C ARG A 221 0.24 2.33 -17.20
N MET A 222 -0.66 1.62 -16.55
CA MET A 222 -0.27 0.45 -15.74
C MET A 222 0.35 -0.67 -16.59
N PHE A 223 -0.09 -0.86 -17.84
CA PHE A 223 0.57 -1.77 -18.76
C PHE A 223 2.00 -1.31 -19.09
N VAL A 224 2.19 -0.03 -19.37
CA VAL A 224 3.54 0.55 -19.55
C VAL A 224 4.40 0.39 -18.31
N ASP A 225 3.81 0.56 -17.12
CA ASP A 225 4.51 0.33 -15.85
C ASP A 225 5.02 -1.12 -15.72
N VAL A 226 4.24 -2.11 -16.20
CA VAL A 226 4.69 -3.53 -16.24
C VAL A 226 5.95 -3.69 -17.10
N LEU A 227 6.01 -3.00 -18.25
CA LEU A 227 7.20 -3.01 -19.10
C LEU A 227 8.38 -2.31 -18.42
N HIS A 228 8.14 -1.19 -17.73
CA HIS A 228 9.15 -0.50 -16.94
C HIS A 228 9.69 -1.39 -15.81
N ILE A 229 8.84 -2.15 -15.12
CA ILE A 229 9.28 -3.11 -14.10
C ILE A 229 10.24 -4.14 -14.72
N ARG A 230 9.89 -4.70 -15.88
CA ARG A 230 10.79 -5.65 -16.57
C ARG A 230 12.12 -5.01 -16.99
N TRP A 231 12.06 -3.81 -17.53
CA TRP A 231 13.24 -3.05 -17.92
C TRP A 231 14.15 -2.74 -16.73
N ASN A 232 13.58 -2.21 -15.64
CA ASN A 232 14.30 -1.94 -14.39
C ASN A 232 14.96 -3.22 -13.82
N ALA A 233 14.26 -4.35 -13.92
CA ALA A 233 14.82 -5.63 -13.50
C ALA A 233 15.97 -6.10 -14.38
N PHE A 234 15.88 -5.88 -15.70
CA PHE A 234 16.92 -6.21 -16.66
C PHE A 234 18.19 -5.34 -16.49
N THR A 235 17.98 -4.04 -16.26
CA THR A 235 19.08 -3.07 -16.03
C THR A 235 19.70 -3.13 -14.64
N GLY A 236 19.22 -4.02 -13.75
CA GLY A 236 19.74 -4.15 -12.40
C GLY A 236 19.28 -3.07 -11.42
N ALA A 237 18.28 -2.23 -11.78
CA ALA A 237 17.79 -1.14 -10.93
C ALA A 237 17.18 -1.62 -9.59
N TYR A 238 16.84 -2.92 -9.49
CA TYR A 238 16.35 -3.58 -8.27
C TYR A 238 17.42 -4.40 -7.55
N SER A 239 18.68 -4.26 -7.93
CA SER A 239 19.78 -4.85 -7.18
C SER A 239 20.05 -3.99 -5.94
N ALA A 240 20.09 -4.59 -4.76
CA ALA A 240 20.51 -3.87 -3.57
C ALA A 240 21.91 -3.28 -3.83
N PRO A 241 22.22 -2.04 -3.40
CA PRO A 241 23.58 -1.57 -3.43
C PRO A 241 24.45 -2.58 -2.67
N ALA A 242 25.57 -2.96 -3.27
CA ALA A 242 26.52 -3.83 -2.60
C ALA A 242 26.80 -3.26 -1.20
N ALA A 243 26.68 -4.08 -0.17
CA ALA A 243 27.07 -3.65 1.17
C ALA A 243 28.49 -3.07 1.07
N PRO A 244 28.78 -1.90 1.69
CA PRO A 244 30.14 -1.40 1.70
C PRO A 244 31.03 -2.53 2.23
N ALA A 245 32.11 -2.81 1.51
CA ALA A 245 33.08 -3.82 1.91
C ALA A 245 33.46 -3.51 3.36
N ALA A 246 33.14 -4.42 4.28
CA ALA A 246 33.63 -4.30 5.64
C ALA A 246 35.15 -4.21 5.53
N ASP A 247 35.70 -3.06 5.92
CA ASP A 247 37.14 -2.88 6.04
C ASP A 247 37.67 -4.05 6.88
N ARG A 248 38.35 -4.95 6.21
CA ARG A 248 39.15 -5.98 6.88
C ARG A 248 40.35 -5.26 7.45
N MET A 249 40.27 -4.80 8.68
CA MET A 249 41.45 -4.58 9.49
C MET A 249 41.86 -5.87 10.20
#